data_78df845be2d25f7e181540570e65bdf4
#
_entry.id   78df845be2d25f7e181540570e65bdf4
#
_cell.length_a   1.000
_cell.length_b   1.000
_cell.length_c   1.000
_cell.angle_alpha   90.00
_cell.angle_beta   90.00
_cell.angle_gamma   90.00
#
_symmetry.space_group_name_H-M   'P 1'
#
loop_
_entity.id
_entity.type
_entity.pdbx_description
1 polymer ?
#
loop_
_entity_poly.entity_id
_entity_poly.type
_entity_poly.pdbx_seq_one_letter_code
_entity_poly.pdbx_strand_id
1 'polypeptide(L)'
;FAQKPYKVVFYNFENLFDTIHDPGVLDEEFTPEGPKKWNSAKYTRKIGNLERVLFDIAAINKDYPVVIGVSEIENRSVMEDVIAQPKLAPGNYRIVHYDSPEARGVDVAFMYRPDVFKLEGSFPVKTVVPSLPNFKTRDILTMWGRIDDEPFFISYIACRRNISFRTRSQKKSTP
;
A
#
# COMPACT_ATOMS: atom_id res chain seq x y z
N PHE A 1 0.64 30.87 18.62
CA PHE A 1 0.20 30.47 17.26
C PHE A 1 -0.43 29.10 17.35
N ALA A 2 -1.69 28.91 16.93
CA ALA A 2 -2.31 27.59 16.88
C ALA A 2 -1.65 26.81 15.70
N GLN A 3 -1.00 25.68 16.00
CA GLN A 3 -0.48 24.78 14.96
C GLN A 3 -1.67 24.20 14.19
N LYS A 4 -1.62 24.26 12.86
CA LYS A 4 -2.59 23.58 12.00
C LYS A 4 -2.34 22.06 12.09
N PRO A 5 -3.33 21.24 12.48
CA PRO A 5 -3.16 19.79 12.49
C PRO A 5 -3.15 19.26 11.05
N TYR A 6 -2.21 18.37 10.73
CA TYR A 6 -2.14 17.65 9.47
C TYR A 6 -2.59 16.21 9.65
N LYS A 7 -3.40 15.71 8.72
CA LYS A 7 -3.93 14.35 8.75
C LYS A 7 -3.02 13.42 7.96
N VAL A 8 -2.52 12.38 8.63
CA VAL A 8 -1.82 11.24 8.00
C VAL A 8 -2.64 9.98 8.25
N VAL A 9 -2.83 9.18 7.22
CA VAL A 9 -3.69 7.99 7.27
C VAL A 9 -2.92 6.78 6.75
N PHE A 10 -3.17 5.61 7.35
CA PHE A 10 -2.72 4.33 6.83
C PHE A 10 -3.93 3.42 6.62
N TYR A 11 -4.02 2.81 5.44
CA TYR A 11 -5.15 1.96 5.08
C TYR A 11 -4.71 0.76 4.25
N ASN A 12 -5.20 -0.43 4.59
CA ASN A 12 -4.98 -1.63 3.80
C ASN A 12 -6.05 -1.74 2.71
N PHE A 13 -5.63 -1.81 1.44
CA PHE A 13 -6.54 -1.93 0.30
C PHE A 13 -7.02 -3.36 0.06
N GLU A 14 -6.57 -4.32 0.88
CA GLU A 14 -7.06 -5.71 0.86
C GLU A 14 -6.95 -6.37 -0.52
N ASN A 15 -5.73 -6.46 -1.06
CA ASN A 15 -5.43 -7.04 -2.37
C ASN A 15 -6.16 -6.27 -3.50
N LEU A 16 -5.76 -5.03 -3.73
CA LEU A 16 -6.18 -4.26 -4.89
C LEU A 16 -5.35 -4.67 -6.10
N PHE A 17 -5.87 -5.62 -6.86
CA PHE A 17 -5.34 -6.05 -8.16
C PHE A 17 -6.16 -5.43 -9.29
N ASP A 18 -5.54 -5.22 -10.44
CA ASP A 18 -6.28 -5.02 -11.68
C ASP A 18 -6.88 -6.35 -12.19
N THR A 19 -7.12 -6.52 -13.47
CA THR A 19 -7.72 -7.75 -14.02
C THR A 19 -6.78 -8.48 -14.98
N ILE A 20 -5.51 -8.09 -15.02
CA ILE A 20 -4.49 -8.56 -15.95
C ILE A 20 -3.49 -9.39 -15.15
N HIS A 21 -3.10 -10.56 -15.67
CA HIS A 21 -2.05 -11.36 -15.07
C HIS A 21 -0.67 -10.81 -15.39
N ASP A 22 0.12 -10.55 -14.35
CA ASP A 22 1.51 -10.11 -14.47
C ASP A 22 2.47 -11.32 -14.50
N PRO A 23 3.32 -11.44 -15.54
CA PRO A 23 4.27 -12.55 -15.60
C PRO A 23 5.23 -12.59 -14.43
N GLY A 24 5.30 -13.75 -13.77
CA GLY A 24 6.27 -14.01 -12.71
C GLY A 24 5.80 -13.68 -11.28
N VAL A 25 4.54 -13.31 -11.11
CA VAL A 25 3.88 -13.15 -9.81
C VAL A 25 2.73 -14.15 -9.65
N LEU A 26 2.29 -14.41 -8.41
CA LEU A 26 1.23 -15.36 -8.08
C LEU A 26 -0.09 -14.61 -7.90
N ASP A 27 -0.60 -14.04 -8.97
CA ASP A 27 -1.82 -13.22 -9.02
C ASP A 27 -2.97 -13.86 -9.80
N GLU A 28 -2.81 -15.11 -10.30
CA GLU A 28 -3.79 -15.78 -11.18
C GLU A 28 -5.18 -15.84 -10.56
N GLU A 29 -5.31 -15.81 -9.24
CA GLU A 29 -6.61 -15.79 -8.57
C GLU A 29 -7.38 -14.46 -8.76
N PHE A 30 -6.66 -13.39 -9.14
CA PHE A 30 -7.21 -12.06 -9.38
C PHE A 30 -7.39 -11.74 -10.88
N THR A 31 -7.67 -12.75 -11.69
CA THR A 31 -8.02 -12.62 -13.09
C THR A 31 -9.48 -12.99 -13.36
N PRO A 32 -10.06 -12.60 -14.51
CA PRO A 32 -11.42 -12.99 -14.88
C PRO A 32 -11.62 -14.51 -14.97
N GLU A 33 -10.60 -15.26 -15.37
CA GLU A 33 -10.58 -16.72 -15.48
C GLU A 33 -10.26 -17.41 -14.17
N GLY A 34 -9.59 -16.70 -13.27
CA GLY A 34 -9.13 -17.22 -11.98
C GLY A 34 -10.25 -17.61 -11.01
N PRO A 35 -9.91 -18.28 -9.89
CA PRO A 35 -10.91 -18.75 -8.91
C PRO A 35 -11.80 -17.64 -8.34
N LYS A 36 -11.29 -16.44 -8.20
CA LYS A 36 -12.07 -15.29 -7.69
C LYS A 36 -12.96 -14.64 -8.74
N LYS A 37 -12.83 -15.04 -10.02
CA LYS A 37 -13.57 -14.42 -11.14
C LYS A 37 -13.44 -12.89 -11.08
N TRP A 38 -12.20 -12.42 -10.92
CA TRP A 38 -11.88 -11.02 -10.70
C TRP A 38 -11.94 -10.25 -12.01
N ASN A 39 -13.09 -9.68 -12.31
CA ASN A 39 -13.39 -8.98 -13.55
C ASN A 39 -13.54 -7.46 -13.32
N SER A 40 -13.65 -6.70 -14.41
CA SER A 40 -13.76 -5.25 -14.41
C SER A 40 -14.92 -4.73 -13.52
N ALA A 41 -16.03 -5.45 -13.44
CA ALA A 41 -17.15 -5.04 -12.57
C ALA A 41 -16.79 -5.13 -11.08
N LYS A 42 -16.06 -6.17 -10.66
CA LYS A 42 -15.56 -6.31 -9.29
C LYS A 42 -14.49 -5.28 -8.99
N TYR A 43 -13.57 -5.07 -9.92
CA TYR A 43 -12.52 -4.06 -9.82
C TYR A 43 -13.10 -2.66 -9.64
N THR A 44 -13.99 -2.22 -10.54
CA THR A 44 -14.65 -0.92 -10.46
C THR A 44 -15.41 -0.74 -9.14
N ARG A 45 -16.12 -1.78 -8.68
CA ARG A 45 -16.80 -1.73 -7.37
C ARG A 45 -15.81 -1.53 -6.23
N LYS A 46 -14.66 -2.21 -6.26
CA LYS A 46 -13.63 -2.07 -5.24
C LYS A 46 -13.04 -0.67 -5.23
N ILE A 47 -12.69 -0.13 -6.39
CA ILE A 47 -12.22 1.25 -6.54
C ILE A 47 -13.25 2.24 -5.95
N GLY A 48 -14.53 2.11 -6.30
CA GLY A 48 -15.60 2.97 -5.76
C GLY A 48 -15.79 2.84 -4.24
N ASN A 49 -15.58 1.66 -3.66
CA ASN A 49 -15.60 1.48 -2.21
C ASN A 49 -14.40 2.17 -1.53
N LEU A 50 -13.20 2.08 -2.12
CA LEU A 50 -12.01 2.77 -1.63
C LEU A 50 -12.18 4.29 -1.72
N GLU A 51 -12.69 4.79 -2.84
CA GLU A 51 -13.05 6.21 -2.98
C GLU A 51 -13.93 6.68 -1.83
N ARG A 52 -15.03 5.93 -1.55
CA ARG A 52 -15.97 6.29 -0.49
C ARG A 52 -15.29 6.35 0.87
N VAL A 53 -14.53 5.31 1.24
CA VAL A 53 -13.86 5.26 2.54
C VAL A 53 -12.85 6.40 2.70
N LEU A 54 -12.01 6.63 1.68
CA LEU A 54 -11.00 7.68 1.74
C LEU A 54 -11.63 9.08 1.76
N PHE A 55 -12.75 9.27 1.05
CA PHE A 55 -13.51 10.51 1.08
C PHE A 55 -14.19 10.73 2.44
N ASP A 56 -14.77 9.70 3.06
CA ASP A 56 -15.36 9.79 4.38
C ASP A 56 -14.30 10.16 5.44
N ILE A 57 -13.07 9.62 5.32
CA ILE A 57 -11.93 10.03 6.14
C ILE A 57 -11.56 11.50 5.90
N ALA A 58 -11.60 11.96 4.65
CA ALA A 58 -11.35 13.37 4.31
C ALA A 58 -12.43 14.28 4.92
N ALA A 59 -13.69 13.86 4.93
CA ALA A 59 -14.81 14.62 5.49
C ALA A 59 -14.67 14.88 7.00
N ILE A 60 -13.97 14.01 7.74
CA ILE A 60 -13.58 14.26 9.13
C ILE A 60 -12.62 15.46 9.14
N ASN A 61 -12.99 16.60 9.68
CA ASN A 61 -12.24 17.86 9.69
C ASN A 61 -12.23 18.62 8.35
N LYS A 62 -13.06 18.24 7.40
CA LYS A 62 -13.26 18.96 6.11
C LYS A 62 -11.96 19.22 5.34
N ASP A 63 -10.99 18.32 5.42
CA ASP A 63 -9.74 18.43 4.66
C ASP A 63 -9.24 17.04 4.26
N TYR A 64 -8.64 16.96 3.09
CA TYR A 64 -8.00 15.73 2.60
C TYR A 64 -6.74 15.42 3.42
N PRO A 65 -6.47 14.13 3.74
CA PRO A 65 -5.19 13.74 4.35
C PRO A 65 -4.01 14.24 3.51
N VAL A 66 -2.98 14.73 4.19
CA VAL A 66 -1.74 15.19 3.53
C VAL A 66 -0.97 14.02 2.95
N VAL A 67 -0.96 12.90 3.69
CA VAL A 67 -0.34 11.65 3.28
C VAL A 67 -1.29 10.49 3.61
N ILE A 68 -1.42 9.56 2.68
CA ILE A 68 -2.10 8.29 2.87
C ILE A 68 -1.11 7.18 2.50
N GLY A 69 -0.69 6.38 3.50
CA GLY A 69 0.07 5.16 3.29
C GLY A 69 -0.90 4.00 3.02
N VAL A 70 -0.68 3.26 1.96
CA VAL A 70 -1.54 2.14 1.55
C VAL A 70 -0.74 0.87 1.38
N SER A 71 -1.38 -0.27 1.63
CA SER A 71 -0.79 -1.59 1.44
C SER A 71 -1.72 -2.51 0.69
N GLU A 72 -1.10 -3.60 0.17
CA GLU A 72 -1.78 -4.61 -0.63
C GLU A 72 -2.37 -4.02 -1.92
N ILE A 73 -1.56 -3.23 -2.59
CA ILE A 73 -1.79 -2.77 -3.96
C ILE A 73 -0.86 -3.53 -4.90
N GLU A 74 -1.29 -3.81 -6.09
CA GLU A 74 -0.52 -4.55 -7.09
C GLU A 74 0.56 -3.68 -7.73
N ASN A 75 0.14 -2.57 -8.30
CA ASN A 75 1.01 -1.73 -9.10
C ASN A 75 0.61 -0.24 -9.03
N ARG A 76 1.37 0.60 -9.73
CA ARG A 76 1.11 2.03 -9.80
C ARG A 76 -0.22 2.35 -10.50
N SER A 77 -0.61 1.56 -11.52
CA SER A 77 -1.82 1.82 -12.31
C SER A 77 -3.09 1.76 -11.46
N VAL A 78 -3.21 0.74 -10.58
CA VAL A 78 -4.38 0.67 -9.68
C VAL A 78 -4.46 1.86 -8.72
N MET A 79 -3.31 2.44 -8.35
CA MET A 79 -3.26 3.65 -7.54
C MET A 79 -3.70 4.89 -8.31
N GLU A 80 -3.33 4.98 -9.58
CA GLU A 80 -3.77 6.06 -10.48
C GLU A 80 -5.28 6.02 -10.67
N ASP A 81 -5.86 4.83 -10.81
CA ASP A 81 -7.31 4.65 -10.86
C ASP A 81 -8.02 5.11 -9.57
N VAL A 82 -7.42 4.87 -8.40
CA VAL A 82 -7.98 5.34 -7.12
C VAL A 82 -7.96 6.86 -7.03
N ILE A 83 -6.82 7.51 -7.28
CA ILE A 83 -6.72 8.98 -7.13
C ILE A 83 -7.51 9.74 -8.21
N ALA A 84 -7.80 9.10 -9.35
CA ALA A 84 -8.62 9.68 -10.41
C ALA A 84 -10.12 9.69 -10.11
N GLN A 85 -10.56 9.00 -9.04
CA GLN A 85 -11.99 8.96 -8.71
C GLN A 85 -12.53 10.34 -8.36
N PRO A 86 -13.77 10.69 -8.78
CA PRO A 86 -14.31 12.03 -8.68
C PRO A 86 -14.23 12.70 -7.31
N LYS A 87 -14.41 11.91 -6.23
CA LYS A 87 -14.34 12.45 -4.86
C LYS A 87 -12.92 12.58 -4.33
N LEU A 88 -11.92 11.91 -4.95
CA LEU A 88 -10.52 11.99 -4.54
C LEU A 88 -9.70 12.94 -5.42
N ALA A 89 -10.08 13.11 -6.67
CA ALA A 89 -9.41 14.01 -7.61
C ALA A 89 -9.17 15.44 -7.07
N PRO A 90 -10.10 16.07 -6.32
CA PRO A 90 -9.85 17.37 -5.71
C PRO A 90 -8.71 17.37 -4.67
N GLY A 91 -8.34 16.22 -4.12
CA GLY A 91 -7.17 16.06 -3.22
C GLY A 91 -5.85 16.26 -3.94
N ASN A 92 -5.82 16.21 -5.27
CA ASN A 92 -4.65 16.40 -6.14
C ASN A 92 -3.46 15.54 -5.71
N TYR A 93 -3.71 14.25 -5.44
CA TYR A 93 -2.69 13.33 -4.94
C TYR A 93 -1.65 12.98 -5.99
N ARG A 94 -0.40 12.84 -5.55
CA ARG A 94 0.68 12.15 -6.27
C ARG A 94 1.05 10.86 -5.55
N ILE A 95 1.70 9.94 -6.29
CA ILE A 95 1.99 8.57 -5.83
C ILE A 95 3.51 8.40 -5.70
N VAL A 96 3.94 7.81 -4.58
CA VAL A 96 5.25 7.20 -4.39
C VAL A 96 5.04 5.68 -4.29
N HIS A 97 5.60 4.93 -5.23
CA HIS A 97 5.50 3.48 -5.32
C HIS A 97 6.77 2.90 -5.93
N TYR A 98 7.18 1.74 -5.44
CA TYR A 98 8.24 0.90 -5.98
C TYR A 98 7.80 -0.55 -5.90
N ASP A 99 8.08 -1.32 -6.96
CA ASP A 99 7.83 -2.74 -6.97
C ASP A 99 8.74 -3.45 -5.96
N SER A 100 8.17 -4.36 -5.19
CA SER A 100 8.90 -5.18 -4.22
C SER A 100 8.98 -6.64 -4.67
N PRO A 101 9.90 -7.44 -4.12
CA PRO A 101 10.07 -8.84 -4.50
C PRO A 101 9.00 -9.78 -3.91
N GLU A 102 7.90 -9.27 -3.38
CA GLU A 102 6.82 -10.10 -2.80
C GLU A 102 6.18 -11.00 -3.87
N ALA A 103 6.05 -12.30 -3.56
CA ALA A 103 5.71 -13.32 -4.56
C ALA A 103 4.30 -13.16 -5.17
N ARG A 104 3.37 -12.53 -4.48
CA ARG A 104 2.01 -12.26 -4.98
C ARG A 104 1.91 -10.95 -5.78
N GLY A 105 3.02 -10.20 -5.89
CA GLY A 105 3.01 -8.90 -6.56
C GLY A 105 2.21 -7.83 -5.83
N VAL A 106 2.18 -7.83 -4.48
CA VAL A 106 1.50 -6.78 -3.72
C VAL A 106 2.48 -5.94 -2.91
N ASP A 107 2.30 -4.64 -2.98
CA ASP A 107 3.21 -3.64 -2.50
C ASP A 107 2.62 -2.71 -1.43
N VAL A 108 3.43 -1.74 -1.02
CA VAL A 108 3.05 -0.56 -0.27
C VAL A 108 3.27 0.69 -1.10
N ALA A 109 2.45 1.70 -0.90
CA ALA A 109 2.60 2.98 -1.57
C ALA A 109 2.21 4.15 -0.65
N PHE A 110 2.61 5.36 -1.03
CA PHE A 110 2.09 6.58 -0.47
C PHE A 110 1.35 7.38 -1.55
N MET A 111 0.21 7.95 -1.17
CA MET A 111 -0.43 9.06 -1.85
C MET A 111 -0.17 10.32 -1.02
N TYR A 112 0.28 11.40 -1.63
CA TYR A 112 0.57 12.65 -0.94
C TYR A 112 0.07 13.86 -1.72
N ARG A 113 -0.26 14.93 -1.01
CA ARG A 113 -0.69 16.20 -1.59
C ARG A 113 0.51 17.11 -1.81
N PRO A 114 0.92 17.38 -3.06
CA PRO A 114 2.13 18.18 -3.36
C PRO A 114 1.99 19.66 -3.01
N ASP A 115 0.77 20.16 -2.86
CA ASP A 115 0.48 21.52 -2.41
C ASP A 115 0.77 21.73 -0.91
N VAL A 116 0.81 20.65 -0.13
CA VAL A 116 1.08 20.68 1.33
C VAL A 116 2.39 20.01 1.70
N PHE A 117 2.65 18.81 1.17
CA PHE A 117 3.87 18.07 1.40
C PHE A 117 4.81 18.20 0.20
N LYS A 118 5.92 18.91 0.39
CA LYS A 118 6.98 19.07 -0.62
C LYS A 118 7.92 17.87 -0.54
N LEU A 119 7.69 16.86 -1.40
CA LEU A 119 8.52 15.66 -1.46
C LEU A 119 9.95 16.04 -1.91
N GLU A 120 10.97 15.66 -1.13
CA GLU A 120 12.38 15.84 -1.44
C GLU A 120 13.02 14.52 -1.89
N GLY A 121 12.50 13.38 -1.44
CA GLY A 121 12.98 12.08 -1.89
C GLY A 121 12.19 10.90 -1.32
N SER A 122 12.47 9.73 -1.90
CA SER A 122 11.90 8.46 -1.46
C SER A 122 12.81 7.30 -1.88
N PHE A 123 12.75 6.19 -1.15
CA PHE A 123 13.43 4.94 -1.53
C PHE A 123 12.77 3.73 -0.85
N PRO A 124 12.85 2.54 -1.47
CA PRO A 124 12.50 1.28 -0.82
C PRO A 124 13.69 0.75 -0.01
N VAL A 125 13.45 0.28 1.21
CA VAL A 125 14.43 -0.43 2.03
C VAL A 125 14.12 -1.93 1.98
N LYS A 126 15.04 -2.72 1.47
CA LYS A 126 14.88 -4.18 1.36
C LYS A 126 14.74 -4.82 2.74
N THR A 127 13.69 -5.60 2.89
CA THR A 127 13.49 -6.43 4.08
C THR A 127 14.22 -7.75 3.90
N VAL A 128 15.25 -7.98 4.72
CA VAL A 128 16.03 -9.22 4.73
C VAL A 128 15.78 -9.98 6.03
N VAL A 129 15.42 -11.25 5.91
CA VAL A 129 15.28 -12.17 7.06
C VAL A 129 16.47 -13.13 7.05
N PRO A 130 17.50 -12.92 7.89
CA PRO A 130 18.75 -13.70 7.83
C PRO A 130 18.55 -15.22 7.97
N SER A 131 17.55 -15.64 8.73
CA SER A 131 17.19 -17.06 8.91
C SER A 131 16.42 -17.66 7.72
N LEU A 132 15.98 -16.86 6.77
CA LEU A 132 15.19 -17.25 5.61
C LEU A 132 15.67 -16.51 4.36
N PRO A 133 16.86 -16.80 3.82
CA PRO A 133 17.51 -16.01 2.76
C PRO A 133 16.73 -15.94 1.45
N ASN A 134 15.85 -16.91 1.20
CA ASN A 134 14.98 -16.93 0.00
C ASN A 134 13.57 -16.40 0.26
N PHE A 135 13.33 -15.84 1.46
CA PHE A 135 12.02 -15.29 1.79
C PHE A 135 11.82 -13.93 1.10
N LYS A 136 10.86 -13.90 0.19
CA LYS A 136 10.47 -12.69 -0.52
C LYS A 136 9.31 -12.02 0.21
N THR A 137 9.50 -10.77 0.58
CA THR A 137 8.48 -9.95 1.25
C THR A 137 8.54 -8.52 0.73
N ARG A 138 7.57 -7.72 1.12
CA ARG A 138 7.51 -6.31 0.75
C ARG A 138 8.67 -5.54 1.36
N ASP A 139 9.16 -4.58 0.61
CA ASP A 139 10.12 -3.61 1.09
C ASP A 139 9.45 -2.60 2.01
N ILE A 140 10.24 -1.94 2.86
CA ILE A 140 9.79 -0.79 3.64
C ILE A 140 9.88 0.43 2.73
N LEU A 141 8.75 1.07 2.48
CA LEU A 141 8.74 2.30 1.69
C LEU A 141 8.98 3.51 2.59
N THR A 142 9.96 4.30 2.21
CA THR A 142 10.34 5.52 2.93
C THR A 142 10.24 6.72 2.00
N MET A 143 9.72 7.85 2.53
CA MET A 143 9.78 9.15 1.88
C MET A 143 10.04 10.26 2.89
N TRP A 144 10.59 11.37 2.41
CA TRP A 144 10.84 12.56 3.21
C TRP A 144 10.64 13.83 2.40
N GLY A 145 10.45 14.91 3.12
CA GLY A 145 10.20 16.23 2.54
C GLY A 145 9.83 17.23 3.63
N ARG A 146 9.02 18.22 3.29
CA ARG A 146 8.64 19.31 4.19
C ARG A 146 7.15 19.57 4.19
N ILE A 147 6.63 19.93 5.37
CA ILE A 147 5.30 20.51 5.58
C ILE A 147 5.52 21.83 6.32
N ASP A 148 5.06 22.96 5.77
CA ASP A 148 5.29 24.31 6.34
C ASP A 148 6.78 24.57 6.65
N ASP A 149 7.68 24.14 5.75
CA ASP A 149 9.14 24.20 5.87
C ASP A 149 9.75 23.35 7.01
N GLU A 150 8.93 22.66 7.80
CA GLU A 150 9.38 21.68 8.80
C GLU A 150 9.67 20.33 8.15
N PRO A 151 10.80 19.66 8.51
CA PRO A 151 11.13 18.37 7.94
C PRO A 151 10.15 17.28 8.39
N PHE A 152 9.72 16.46 7.45
CA PHE A 152 8.82 15.35 7.68
C PHE A 152 9.38 14.08 7.04
N PHE A 153 9.47 13.02 7.82
CA PHE A 153 9.97 11.73 7.40
C PHE A 153 8.97 10.64 7.78
N ILE A 154 8.69 9.72 6.83
CA ILE A 154 7.73 8.64 7.05
C ILE A 154 8.21 7.35 6.39
N SER A 155 8.07 6.24 7.12
CA SER A 155 8.30 4.90 6.59
C SER A 155 7.07 4.04 6.82
N TYR A 156 6.74 3.22 5.83
CA TYR A 156 5.62 2.30 5.90
C TYR A 156 6.06 0.88 5.60
N ILE A 157 5.67 -0.03 6.50
CA ILE A 157 5.86 -1.47 6.33
C ILE A 157 4.51 -2.17 6.54
N ALA A 158 4.16 -3.06 5.63
CA ALA A 158 3.00 -3.94 5.80
C ALA A 158 3.47 -5.38 6.05
N CYS A 159 3.34 -5.85 7.29
CA CYS A 159 3.68 -7.21 7.65
C CYS A 159 2.57 -8.20 7.29
N ARG A 160 2.94 -9.37 6.78
CA ARG A 160 2.02 -10.49 6.56
C ARG A 160 1.62 -11.10 7.91
N ARG A 161 0.34 -11.25 8.19
CA ARG A 161 -0.21 -11.70 9.48
C ARG A 161 0.09 -13.14 9.88
N ASN A 162 0.63 -14.00 9.01
CA ASN A 162 0.84 -15.43 9.27
C ASN A 162 2.24 -15.90 8.89
N ILE A 163 3.23 -15.63 9.75
CA ILE A 163 4.39 -16.49 9.85
C ILE A 163 4.11 -17.43 11.02
N SER A 164 3.46 -18.57 10.79
CA SER A 164 3.42 -19.64 11.77
C SER A 164 4.79 -20.31 11.80
N PHE A 165 5.61 -19.98 12.78
CA PHE A 165 6.78 -20.76 13.10
C PHE A 165 6.31 -22.12 13.63
N ARG A 166 6.30 -23.17 12.77
CA ARG A 166 6.24 -24.55 13.26
C ARG A 166 7.58 -24.83 13.93
N THR A 167 7.64 -24.68 15.24
CA THR A 167 8.70 -25.27 16.05
C THR A 167 8.60 -26.78 15.89
N ARG A 168 9.56 -27.38 15.19
CA ARG A 168 9.72 -28.82 15.12
C ARG A 168 10.16 -29.28 16.50
N SER A 169 9.24 -29.76 17.34
CA SER A 169 9.58 -30.42 18.58
C SER A 169 10.38 -31.67 18.20
N GLN A 170 11.66 -31.69 18.53
CA GLN A 170 12.45 -32.90 18.49
C GLN A 170 11.87 -33.85 19.54
N LYS A 171 11.22 -34.92 19.09
CA LYS A 171 10.98 -36.08 19.95
C LYS A 171 12.36 -36.61 20.35
N LYS A 172 12.76 -36.43 21.61
CA LYS A 172 13.84 -37.21 22.22
C LYS A 172 13.38 -38.66 22.25
N SER A 173 13.98 -39.49 21.44
CA SER A 173 13.99 -40.93 21.64
C SER A 173 14.90 -41.19 22.84
N THR A 174 14.32 -41.61 23.94
CA THR A 174 15.05 -42.17 25.08
C THR A 174 15.26 -43.67 24.82
N PRO A 175 16.44 -44.26 25.16
CA PRO A 175 16.83 -45.64 24.87
C PRO A 175 16.03 -46.69 25.64
#